data_1a70ef6a3e4b8ebbc03a042ed316f712
#
_entry.id   1a70ef6a3e4b8ebbc03a042ed316f712
#
_cell.length_a   1.000
_cell.length_b   1.000
_cell.length_c   1.000
_cell.angle_alpha   90.00
_cell.angle_beta   90.00
_cell.angle_gamma   90.00
#
_symmetry.space_group_name_H-M   'P 1'
#
loop_
_entity.id
_entity.type
_entity.pdbx_description
1 polymer ?
#
loop_
_entity_poly.entity_id
_entity_poly.type
_entity_poly.pdbx_seq_one_letter_code
_entity_poly.pdbx_strand_id
1 'polypeptide(L)'
;MGIDSNFWRGKRVLLTGHTGFKGSWMSLWLQALGAQLKGLALEPPTTPSLFNEAHVASNMDSTIGDIRDYNTVRHVFDDFRPEVVIHMAAQPLVRLSYQDPVMTYATNVMGTVHVLEAARHTQSVRALVNVTTDKCYDNKEWVWGYREDEPMGGHDPYSNSKGCSELVTSAYRNSFFNDSSMALASARAGNVIGGGDWAVDRLVPDILRAFERGQPVTVRNPQATRPWQHVLEPLSGYLSLAERLHQEGQAFAQAWNFGPHDDDAKPVKWIVERMVADWGQGASWVQDEGVHPHEANYLKLDISKAQNRLMWTPQWTLPTALEKITSWHRAWLARQDMQALCLEQIQQYTHTMHENPR
;
A
#
# COMPACT_ATOMS: atom_id res chain seq x y z
N MET A 1 -17.45 -8.89 -5.37
CA MET A 1 -16.76 -10.16 -5.72
C MET A 1 -15.65 -10.37 -4.70
N GLY A 2 -15.60 -11.54 -4.03
CA GLY A 2 -14.55 -11.82 -3.04
C GLY A 2 -13.23 -12.24 -3.70
N ILE A 3 -12.16 -12.30 -2.91
CA ILE A 3 -10.86 -12.84 -3.34
C ILE A 3 -10.99 -14.37 -3.47
N ASP A 4 -10.57 -14.93 -4.61
CA ASP A 4 -10.69 -16.36 -4.88
C ASP A 4 -9.49 -17.14 -4.25
N SER A 5 -9.75 -17.75 -3.11
CA SER A 5 -8.73 -18.57 -2.41
C SER A 5 -8.26 -19.77 -3.25
N ASN A 6 -9.08 -20.29 -4.17
CA ASN A 6 -8.68 -21.39 -5.03
C ASN A 6 -7.68 -20.93 -6.09
N PHE A 7 -7.78 -19.69 -6.57
CA PHE A 7 -6.80 -19.10 -7.48
C PHE A 7 -5.42 -18.97 -6.83
N TRP A 8 -5.38 -18.52 -5.56
CA TRP A 8 -4.12 -18.24 -4.87
C TRP A 8 -3.40 -19.49 -4.34
N ARG A 9 -4.14 -20.55 -4.07
CA ARG A 9 -3.57 -21.78 -3.50
C ARG A 9 -2.49 -22.36 -4.40
N GLY A 10 -1.26 -22.45 -3.89
CA GLY A 10 -0.08 -22.94 -4.60
C GLY A 10 0.46 -22.01 -5.69
N LYS A 11 -0.12 -20.81 -5.89
CA LYS A 11 0.36 -19.82 -6.83
C LYS A 11 1.70 -19.25 -6.37
N ARG A 12 2.72 -19.23 -7.26
CA ARG A 12 4.03 -18.63 -6.96
C ARG A 12 3.92 -17.10 -7.07
N VAL A 13 4.01 -16.44 -5.94
CA VAL A 13 3.88 -14.96 -5.83
C VAL A 13 5.20 -14.36 -5.37
N LEU A 14 5.75 -13.44 -6.16
CA LEU A 14 6.87 -12.59 -5.74
C LEU A 14 6.32 -11.26 -5.24
N LEU A 15 6.63 -10.95 -3.98
CA LEU A 15 6.27 -9.69 -3.34
C LEU A 15 7.53 -8.88 -3.05
N THR A 16 7.71 -7.73 -3.69
CA THR A 16 8.78 -6.82 -3.28
C THR A 16 8.30 -5.87 -2.19
N GLY A 17 9.17 -5.54 -1.22
CA GLY A 17 8.82 -4.67 -0.10
C GLY A 17 8.05 -5.38 1.03
N HIS A 18 8.17 -6.68 1.15
CA HIS A 18 7.47 -7.54 2.12
C HIS A 18 7.79 -7.23 3.60
N THR A 19 8.94 -6.63 3.89
CA THR A 19 9.34 -6.24 5.24
C THR A 19 8.71 -4.93 5.73
N GLY A 20 8.14 -4.13 4.81
CA GLY A 20 7.45 -2.89 5.12
C GLY A 20 6.02 -3.12 5.65
N PHE A 21 5.39 -2.07 6.18
CA PHE A 21 4.06 -2.12 6.77
C PHE A 21 3.01 -2.79 5.85
N LYS A 22 2.76 -2.25 4.66
CA LYS A 22 1.79 -2.82 3.71
C LYS A 22 2.21 -4.20 3.21
N GLY A 23 3.51 -4.39 2.97
CA GLY A 23 4.06 -5.65 2.50
C GLY A 23 3.89 -6.78 3.52
N SER A 24 4.02 -6.49 4.80
CA SER A 24 3.78 -7.46 5.88
C SER A 24 2.31 -7.92 5.94
N TRP A 25 1.35 -6.99 5.85
CA TRP A 25 -0.07 -7.34 5.75
C TRP A 25 -0.38 -8.17 4.49
N MET A 26 0.17 -7.79 3.33
CA MET A 26 0.01 -8.55 2.09
C MET A 26 0.59 -9.95 2.20
N SER A 27 1.77 -10.09 2.83
CA SER A 27 2.41 -11.38 3.04
C SER A 27 1.54 -12.31 3.90
N LEU A 28 1.01 -11.83 5.01
CA LEU A 28 0.10 -12.61 5.86
C LEU A 28 -1.16 -13.02 5.12
N TRP A 29 -1.73 -12.13 4.30
CA TRP A 29 -2.92 -12.46 3.53
C TRP A 29 -2.65 -13.51 2.47
N LEU A 30 -1.57 -13.38 1.69
CA LEU A 30 -1.17 -14.37 0.68
C LEU A 30 -0.84 -15.73 1.30
N GLN A 31 -0.20 -15.77 2.47
CA GLN A 31 0.04 -17.00 3.22
C GLN A 31 -1.28 -17.66 3.65
N ALA A 32 -2.23 -16.87 4.16
CA ALA A 32 -3.56 -17.36 4.55
C ALA A 32 -4.36 -17.91 3.35
N LEU A 33 -4.14 -17.35 2.16
CA LEU A 33 -4.71 -17.85 0.89
C LEU A 33 -3.99 -19.10 0.34
N GLY A 34 -2.89 -19.53 0.96
CA GLY A 34 -2.13 -20.72 0.57
C GLY A 34 -1.20 -20.50 -0.64
N ALA A 35 -0.79 -19.26 -0.93
CA ALA A 35 0.19 -18.97 -1.97
C ALA A 35 1.60 -19.44 -1.56
N GLN A 36 2.41 -19.82 -2.56
CA GLN A 36 3.86 -19.96 -2.41
C GLN A 36 4.48 -18.57 -2.53
N LEU A 37 4.97 -18.02 -1.43
CA LEU A 37 5.38 -16.65 -1.34
C LEU A 37 6.89 -16.49 -1.23
N LYS A 38 7.48 -15.73 -2.15
CA LYS A 38 8.85 -15.22 -2.05
C LYS A 38 8.84 -13.70 -1.90
N GLY A 39 9.61 -13.20 -0.93
CA GLY A 39 9.78 -11.78 -0.68
C GLY A 39 11.15 -11.28 -1.10
N LEU A 40 11.23 -10.06 -1.65
CA LEU A 40 12.48 -9.30 -1.85
C LEU A 40 12.32 -7.90 -1.27
N ALA A 41 13.10 -7.56 -0.26
CA ALA A 41 13.11 -6.23 0.34
C ALA A 41 14.41 -5.96 1.11
N LEU A 42 14.63 -4.71 1.48
CA LEU A 42 15.59 -4.35 2.50
C LEU A 42 15.13 -4.86 3.87
N GLU A 43 16.01 -4.77 4.88
CA GLU A 43 15.63 -5.01 6.28
C GLU A 43 14.41 -4.17 6.69
N PRO A 44 13.62 -4.61 7.70
CA PRO A 44 12.50 -3.81 8.19
C PRO A 44 12.90 -2.37 8.52
N PRO A 45 12.14 -1.36 8.03
CA PRO A 45 12.56 0.05 8.12
C PRO A 45 12.41 0.64 9.52
N THR A 46 11.76 -0.07 10.45
CA THR A 46 11.49 0.40 11.82
C THR A 46 11.71 -0.70 12.84
N THR A 47 11.95 -0.29 14.08
CA THR A 47 11.94 -1.16 15.26
C THR A 47 11.07 -0.48 16.32
N PRO A 48 9.92 -1.08 16.69
CA PRO A 48 9.35 -2.33 16.18
C PRO A 48 8.92 -2.27 14.71
N SER A 49 8.63 -3.43 14.10
CA SER A 49 8.10 -3.57 12.75
C SER A 49 7.03 -4.66 12.70
N LEU A 50 6.00 -4.51 11.89
CA LEU A 50 4.98 -5.54 11.73
C LEU A 50 5.58 -6.88 11.26
N PHE A 51 6.60 -6.81 10.41
CA PHE A 51 7.31 -7.99 9.91
C PHE A 51 7.84 -8.87 11.04
N ASN A 52 8.43 -8.24 12.05
CA ASN A 52 8.97 -8.96 13.21
C ASN A 52 7.89 -9.31 14.23
N GLU A 53 7.03 -8.34 14.61
CA GLU A 53 6.00 -8.51 15.63
C GLU A 53 4.95 -9.58 15.27
N ALA A 54 4.64 -9.74 13.98
CA ALA A 54 3.71 -10.74 13.48
C ALA A 54 4.40 -11.96 12.84
N HIS A 55 5.71 -12.15 13.06
CA HIS A 55 6.47 -13.30 12.57
C HIS A 55 6.22 -13.61 11.08
N VAL A 56 6.16 -12.57 10.23
CA VAL A 56 5.73 -12.68 8.83
C VAL A 56 6.58 -13.65 8.03
N ALA A 57 7.87 -13.75 8.33
CA ALA A 57 8.80 -14.64 7.63
C ALA A 57 8.55 -16.14 7.84
N SER A 58 7.74 -16.54 8.81
CA SER A 58 7.63 -17.95 9.26
C SER A 58 7.16 -18.91 8.16
N ASN A 59 6.34 -18.43 7.21
CA ASN A 59 5.75 -19.26 6.17
C ASN A 59 5.99 -18.67 4.76
N MET A 60 7.16 -18.06 4.53
CA MET A 60 7.57 -17.56 3.22
C MET A 60 9.08 -17.66 3.02
N ASP A 61 9.52 -17.66 1.78
CA ASP A 61 10.93 -17.48 1.43
C ASP A 61 11.24 -15.96 1.41
N SER A 62 11.96 -15.50 2.42
CA SER A 62 12.30 -14.08 2.61
C SER A 62 13.75 -13.81 2.20
N THR A 63 13.93 -13.04 1.14
CA THR A 63 15.25 -12.58 0.66
C THR A 63 15.43 -11.11 1.02
N ILE A 64 16.48 -10.82 1.79
CA ILE A 64 16.93 -9.44 2.04
C ILE A 64 17.82 -9.01 0.88
N GLY A 65 17.42 -7.96 0.19
CA GLY A 65 18.12 -7.45 -0.98
C GLY A 65 17.54 -6.14 -1.50
N ASP A 66 18.28 -5.46 -2.35
CA ASP A 66 17.95 -4.13 -2.85
C ASP A 66 17.46 -4.19 -4.31
N ILE A 67 16.27 -3.65 -4.58
CA ILE A 67 15.73 -3.56 -5.95
C ILE A 67 16.54 -2.62 -6.86
N ARG A 68 17.42 -1.78 -6.31
CA ARG A 68 18.35 -0.94 -7.08
C ARG A 68 19.48 -1.76 -7.70
N ASP A 69 19.73 -2.96 -7.21
CA ASP A 69 20.65 -3.92 -7.82
C ASP A 69 19.89 -4.87 -8.75
N TYR A 70 20.05 -4.65 -10.06
CA TYR A 70 19.39 -5.48 -11.08
C TYR A 70 19.79 -6.96 -11.00
N ASN A 71 21.03 -7.26 -10.63
CA ASN A 71 21.49 -8.65 -10.55
C ASN A 71 20.78 -9.39 -9.41
N THR A 72 20.61 -8.75 -8.26
CA THR A 72 19.81 -9.29 -7.14
C THR A 72 18.36 -9.53 -7.57
N VAL A 73 17.71 -8.55 -8.21
CA VAL A 73 16.35 -8.73 -8.73
C VAL A 73 16.27 -9.87 -9.72
N ARG A 74 17.17 -9.90 -10.70
CA ARG A 74 17.20 -10.93 -11.74
C ARG A 74 17.36 -12.32 -11.14
N HIS A 75 18.29 -12.50 -10.20
CA HIS A 75 18.52 -13.78 -9.51
C HIS A 75 17.25 -14.31 -8.82
N VAL A 76 16.51 -13.43 -8.11
CA VAL A 76 15.27 -13.81 -7.44
C VAL A 76 14.20 -14.29 -8.44
N PHE A 77 14.08 -13.63 -9.59
CA PHE A 77 13.15 -14.04 -10.64
C PHE A 77 13.54 -15.39 -11.28
N ASP A 78 14.82 -15.60 -11.55
CA ASP A 78 15.33 -16.83 -12.19
C ASP A 78 15.18 -18.04 -11.28
N ASP A 79 15.46 -17.87 -9.99
CA ASP A 79 15.35 -18.91 -8.97
C ASP A 79 13.90 -19.30 -8.71
N PHE A 80 13.04 -18.32 -8.42
CA PHE A 80 11.67 -18.57 -7.98
C PHE A 80 10.67 -18.78 -9.11
N ARG A 81 10.90 -18.16 -10.26
CA ARG A 81 10.01 -18.20 -11.45
C ARG A 81 8.56 -17.86 -11.10
N PRO A 82 8.28 -16.65 -10.59
CA PRO A 82 6.95 -16.27 -10.15
C PRO A 82 5.93 -16.30 -11.29
N GLU A 83 4.65 -16.56 -10.94
CA GLU A 83 3.51 -16.44 -11.84
C GLU A 83 2.82 -15.07 -11.67
N VAL A 84 2.83 -14.56 -10.44
CA VAL A 84 2.29 -13.25 -10.08
C VAL A 84 3.38 -12.44 -9.38
N VAL A 85 3.50 -11.17 -9.74
CA VAL A 85 4.42 -10.22 -9.09
C VAL A 85 3.61 -9.05 -8.54
N ILE A 86 3.80 -8.74 -7.26
CA ILE A 86 3.25 -7.54 -6.63
C ILE A 86 4.43 -6.67 -6.20
N HIS A 87 4.65 -5.58 -6.92
CA HIS A 87 5.78 -4.67 -6.67
C HIS A 87 5.37 -3.56 -5.73
N MET A 88 5.81 -3.65 -4.46
CA MET A 88 5.50 -2.69 -3.40
C MET A 88 6.73 -2.03 -2.80
N ALA A 89 7.94 -2.49 -3.14
CA ALA A 89 9.17 -1.89 -2.64
C ALA A 89 9.32 -0.45 -3.15
N ALA A 90 9.50 0.48 -2.23
CA ALA A 90 9.66 1.90 -2.53
C ALA A 90 10.28 2.65 -1.36
N GLN A 91 10.88 3.80 -1.60
CA GLN A 91 11.07 4.83 -0.59
C GLN A 91 9.77 5.64 -0.46
N PRO A 92 8.98 5.52 0.65
CA PRO A 92 7.62 6.04 0.72
C PRO A 92 7.48 7.37 1.47
N LEU A 93 8.58 7.93 2.01
CA LEU A 93 8.53 9.08 2.91
C LEU A 93 8.84 10.38 2.17
N VAL A 94 7.87 11.32 2.17
CA VAL A 94 8.00 12.62 1.51
C VAL A 94 9.19 13.42 2.07
N ARG A 95 9.33 13.52 3.40
CA ARG A 95 10.43 14.28 4.00
C ARG A 95 11.81 13.71 3.68
N LEU A 96 11.95 12.39 3.71
CA LEU A 96 13.20 11.74 3.30
C LEU A 96 13.53 12.01 1.82
N SER A 97 12.53 12.15 0.96
CA SER A 97 12.75 12.48 -0.45
C SER A 97 13.35 13.87 -0.69
N TYR A 98 13.09 14.82 0.21
CA TYR A 98 13.78 16.12 0.19
C TYR A 98 15.22 16.04 0.68
N GLN A 99 15.51 15.13 1.61
CA GLN A 99 16.86 14.92 2.15
C GLN A 99 17.74 14.12 1.18
N ASP A 100 17.17 13.10 0.54
CA ASP A 100 17.88 12.23 -0.41
C ASP A 100 17.01 11.94 -1.66
N PRO A 101 16.93 12.91 -2.58
CA PRO A 101 16.18 12.74 -3.84
C PRO A 101 16.82 11.69 -4.75
N VAL A 102 18.16 11.57 -4.76
CA VAL A 102 18.87 10.61 -5.61
C VAL A 102 18.47 9.18 -5.24
N MET A 103 18.54 8.80 -3.97
CA MET A 103 18.11 7.50 -3.49
C MET A 103 16.61 7.28 -3.76
N THR A 104 15.78 8.32 -3.62
CA THR A 104 14.34 8.25 -3.88
C THR A 104 14.06 7.87 -5.34
N TYR A 105 14.68 8.56 -6.31
CA TYR A 105 14.53 8.24 -7.74
C TYR A 105 15.19 6.90 -8.08
N ALA A 106 16.36 6.61 -7.56
CA ALA A 106 17.02 5.32 -7.79
C ALA A 106 16.14 4.14 -7.33
N THR A 107 15.47 4.28 -6.19
CA THR A 107 14.57 3.24 -5.67
C THR A 107 13.25 3.19 -6.44
N ASN A 108 12.55 4.33 -6.54
CA ASN A 108 11.17 4.35 -7.02
C ASN A 108 11.05 4.26 -8.55
N VAL A 109 12.04 4.75 -9.28
CA VAL A 109 12.06 4.73 -10.74
C VAL A 109 12.92 3.59 -11.26
N MET A 110 14.22 3.61 -10.93
CA MET A 110 15.13 2.58 -11.44
C MET A 110 14.84 1.20 -10.85
N GLY A 111 14.50 1.11 -9.54
CA GLY A 111 14.05 -0.14 -8.95
C GLY A 111 12.80 -0.71 -9.65
N THR A 112 11.83 0.14 -10.03
CA THR A 112 10.68 -0.29 -10.85
C THR A 112 11.14 -0.79 -12.23
N VAL A 113 12.06 -0.09 -12.91
CA VAL A 113 12.64 -0.55 -14.17
C VAL A 113 13.27 -1.93 -14.03
N HIS A 114 14.05 -2.16 -12.97
CA HIS A 114 14.71 -3.45 -12.73
C HIS A 114 13.71 -4.59 -12.54
N VAL A 115 12.63 -4.36 -11.78
CA VAL A 115 11.58 -5.35 -11.58
C VAL A 115 10.83 -5.66 -12.88
N LEU A 116 10.46 -4.64 -13.65
CA LEU A 116 9.78 -4.80 -14.93
C LEU A 116 10.66 -5.51 -15.96
N GLU A 117 11.95 -5.18 -16.00
CA GLU A 117 12.90 -5.81 -16.93
C GLU A 117 13.16 -7.29 -16.56
N ALA A 118 13.30 -7.60 -15.27
CA ALA A 118 13.41 -8.99 -14.82
C ALA A 118 12.14 -9.79 -15.16
N ALA A 119 10.97 -9.21 -14.97
CA ALA A 119 9.69 -9.82 -15.32
C ALA A 119 9.58 -10.08 -16.82
N ARG A 120 10.01 -9.13 -17.66
CA ARG A 120 10.03 -9.25 -19.13
C ARG A 120 10.82 -10.46 -19.61
N HIS A 121 11.88 -10.82 -18.92
CA HIS A 121 12.73 -11.97 -19.24
C HIS A 121 12.33 -13.26 -18.51
N THR A 122 11.21 -13.29 -17.79
CA THR A 122 10.76 -14.44 -17.00
C THR A 122 9.42 -14.96 -17.53
N GLN A 123 9.46 -16.02 -18.35
CA GLN A 123 8.29 -16.55 -19.07
C GLN A 123 7.13 -17.02 -18.16
N SER A 124 7.41 -17.34 -16.90
CA SER A 124 6.37 -17.77 -15.96
C SER A 124 5.46 -16.64 -15.47
N VAL A 125 5.89 -15.37 -15.55
CA VAL A 125 5.11 -14.24 -15.10
C VAL A 125 3.91 -14.01 -16.02
N ARG A 126 2.72 -14.02 -15.43
CA ARG A 126 1.45 -13.77 -16.13
C ARG A 126 0.81 -12.46 -15.72
N ALA A 127 1.02 -12.05 -14.47
CA ALA A 127 0.46 -10.81 -13.93
C ALA A 127 1.49 -10.04 -13.10
N LEU A 128 1.60 -8.74 -13.33
CA LEU A 128 2.39 -7.84 -12.48
C LEU A 128 1.56 -6.61 -12.10
N VAL A 129 1.46 -6.36 -10.80
CA VAL A 129 0.86 -5.15 -10.24
C VAL A 129 1.96 -4.26 -9.67
N ASN A 130 2.18 -3.08 -10.27
CA ASN A 130 3.05 -2.04 -9.73
C ASN A 130 2.26 -1.13 -8.79
N VAL A 131 2.58 -1.14 -7.51
CA VAL A 131 1.89 -0.32 -6.49
C VAL A 131 2.51 1.06 -6.41
N THR A 132 1.70 2.07 -6.72
CA THR A 132 2.09 3.47 -6.68
C THR A 132 1.31 4.25 -5.60
N THR A 133 0.88 5.47 -5.87
CA THR A 133 0.24 6.35 -4.90
C THR A 133 -0.75 7.29 -5.58
N ASP A 134 -1.70 7.84 -4.84
CA ASP A 134 -2.56 8.97 -5.24
C ASP A 134 -1.76 10.25 -5.51
N LYS A 135 -0.58 10.40 -4.91
CA LYS A 135 0.30 11.57 -5.09
C LYS A 135 1.03 11.61 -6.44
N CYS A 136 0.83 10.61 -7.30
CA CYS A 136 1.40 10.60 -8.64
C CYS A 136 0.73 11.60 -9.60
N TYR A 137 -0.44 12.10 -9.28
CA TYR A 137 -1.17 13.05 -10.10
C TYR A 137 -0.60 14.48 -10.02
N ASP A 138 -0.80 15.25 -11.08
CA ASP A 138 -0.63 16.71 -11.08
C ASP A 138 -1.76 17.35 -10.28
N ASN A 139 -1.57 17.45 -8.96
CA ASN A 139 -2.63 17.85 -8.03
C ASN A 139 -3.00 19.32 -8.18
N LYS A 140 -4.23 19.58 -8.61
CA LYS A 140 -4.83 20.91 -8.76
C LYS A 140 -5.61 21.35 -7.52
N GLU A 141 -5.63 20.54 -6.46
CA GLU A 141 -6.38 20.78 -5.21
C GLU A 141 -7.88 21.08 -5.42
N TRP A 142 -8.48 20.49 -6.47
CA TRP A 142 -9.89 20.66 -6.80
C TRP A 142 -10.78 19.67 -6.01
N VAL A 143 -12.11 19.90 -6.07
CA VAL A 143 -13.08 19.12 -5.29
C VAL A 143 -13.38 17.73 -5.83
N TRP A 144 -13.00 17.45 -7.09
CA TRP A 144 -13.23 16.16 -7.75
C TRP A 144 -12.13 15.16 -7.42
N GLY A 145 -12.51 13.88 -7.37
CA GLY A 145 -11.54 12.79 -7.32
C GLY A 145 -10.77 12.64 -8.64
N TYR A 146 -9.46 12.33 -8.57
CA TYR A 146 -8.63 12.07 -9.74
C TYR A 146 -8.98 10.73 -10.35
N ARG A 147 -9.15 10.71 -11.70
CA ARG A 147 -9.34 9.51 -12.50
C ARG A 147 -8.01 9.03 -13.07
N GLU A 148 -7.98 7.77 -13.50
CA GLU A 148 -6.74 7.10 -13.89
C GLU A 148 -6.08 7.66 -15.16
N ASP A 149 -6.82 8.37 -15.99
CA ASP A 149 -6.39 9.01 -17.23
C ASP A 149 -5.91 10.47 -17.06
N GLU A 150 -5.97 11.01 -15.85
CA GLU A 150 -5.53 12.37 -15.59
C GLU A 150 -4.00 12.50 -15.49
N PRO A 151 -3.48 13.71 -15.75
CA PRO A 151 -2.04 13.95 -15.87
C PRO A 151 -1.24 13.51 -14.64
N MET A 152 -0.08 12.89 -14.90
CA MET A 152 0.91 12.62 -13.87
C MET A 152 1.72 13.88 -13.55
N GLY A 153 2.14 13.99 -12.26
CA GLY A 153 2.91 15.13 -11.77
C GLY A 153 3.69 14.78 -10.51
N GLY A 154 3.40 15.52 -9.44
CA GLY A 154 4.05 15.40 -8.15
C GLY A 154 4.97 16.58 -7.88
N HIS A 155 4.65 17.33 -6.82
CA HIS A 155 5.37 18.55 -6.47
C HIS A 155 6.69 18.25 -5.73
N ASP A 156 6.69 17.24 -4.87
CA ASP A 156 7.88 16.79 -4.14
C ASP A 156 8.58 15.61 -4.83
N PRO A 157 9.87 15.30 -4.49
CA PRO A 157 10.61 14.25 -5.16
C PRO A 157 9.98 12.85 -5.00
N TYR A 158 9.32 12.55 -3.86
CA TYR A 158 8.60 11.29 -3.69
C TYR A 158 7.41 11.19 -4.65
N SER A 159 6.53 12.18 -4.62
CA SER A 159 5.33 12.25 -5.45
C SER A 159 5.69 12.18 -6.94
N ASN A 160 6.70 12.95 -7.35
CA ASN A 160 7.20 12.95 -8.72
C ASN A 160 7.82 11.60 -9.10
N SER A 161 8.63 10.98 -8.23
CA SER A 161 9.19 9.65 -8.51
C SER A 161 8.12 8.58 -8.73
N LYS A 162 6.99 8.69 -8.04
CA LYS A 162 5.85 7.79 -8.25
C LYS A 162 5.10 8.09 -9.56
N GLY A 163 4.99 9.36 -9.96
CA GLY A 163 4.54 9.74 -11.30
C GLY A 163 5.44 9.17 -12.40
N CYS A 164 6.76 9.27 -12.22
CA CYS A 164 7.73 8.64 -13.13
C CYS A 164 7.58 7.11 -13.18
N SER A 165 7.36 6.45 -12.03
CA SER A 165 7.09 5.01 -11.98
C SER A 165 5.83 4.62 -12.77
N GLU A 166 4.77 5.44 -12.74
CA GLU A 166 3.57 5.27 -13.58
C GLU A 166 3.90 5.40 -15.07
N LEU A 167 4.68 6.41 -15.47
CA LEU A 167 5.10 6.61 -16.85
C LEU A 167 5.96 5.45 -17.36
N VAL A 168 6.91 4.97 -16.55
CA VAL A 168 7.71 3.77 -16.84
C VAL A 168 6.80 2.55 -17.02
N THR A 169 5.86 2.33 -16.10
CA THR A 169 4.90 1.22 -16.16
C THR A 169 4.08 1.27 -17.45
N SER A 170 3.59 2.45 -17.81
CA SER A 170 2.85 2.67 -19.06
C SER A 170 3.71 2.39 -20.30
N ALA A 171 4.96 2.86 -20.31
CA ALA A 171 5.89 2.62 -21.40
C ALA A 171 6.19 1.13 -21.60
N TYR A 172 6.47 0.38 -20.49
CA TYR A 172 6.70 -1.06 -20.55
C TYR A 172 5.46 -1.83 -21.03
N ARG A 173 4.27 -1.46 -20.54
CA ARG A 173 2.99 -2.04 -20.96
C ARG A 173 2.80 -1.94 -22.47
N ASN A 174 2.97 -0.74 -23.01
CA ASN A 174 2.72 -0.46 -24.43
C ASN A 174 3.81 -1.03 -25.35
N SER A 175 5.08 -0.99 -24.90
CA SER A 175 6.22 -1.36 -25.76
C SER A 175 6.55 -2.85 -25.74
N PHE A 176 6.29 -3.55 -24.62
CA PHE A 176 6.78 -4.91 -24.44
C PHE A 176 5.70 -5.93 -24.08
N PHE A 177 4.57 -5.48 -23.50
CA PHE A 177 3.58 -6.41 -22.96
C PHE A 177 2.24 -6.40 -23.68
N ASN A 178 2.02 -5.49 -24.63
CA ASN A 178 0.73 -5.38 -25.35
C ASN A 178 0.31 -6.68 -26.03
N ASP A 179 1.27 -7.38 -26.67
CA ASP A 179 1.07 -8.66 -27.34
C ASP A 179 1.67 -9.85 -26.56
N SER A 180 1.95 -9.67 -25.28
CA SER A 180 2.57 -10.65 -24.40
C SER A 180 1.52 -11.47 -23.63
N SER A 181 1.92 -12.66 -23.19
CA SER A 181 1.14 -13.45 -22.23
C SER A 181 1.16 -12.86 -20.81
N MET A 182 2.03 -11.90 -20.54
CA MET A 182 2.10 -11.17 -19.27
C MET A 182 1.29 -9.90 -19.38
N ALA A 183 0.48 -9.62 -18.35
CA ALA A 183 -0.28 -8.40 -18.21
C ALA A 183 0.26 -7.52 -17.07
N LEU A 184 0.38 -6.21 -17.31
CA LEU A 184 0.97 -5.24 -16.40
C LEU A 184 -0.04 -4.14 -16.05
N ALA A 185 -0.32 -3.97 -14.76
CA ALA A 185 -1.14 -2.87 -14.24
C ALA A 185 -0.40 -2.05 -13.19
N SER A 186 -0.82 -0.81 -13.01
CA SER A 186 -0.48 -0.01 -11.83
C SER A 186 -1.68 0.15 -10.90
N ALA A 187 -1.41 0.22 -9.59
CA ALA A 187 -2.43 0.35 -8.55
C ALA A 187 -2.09 1.54 -7.65
N ARG A 188 -2.95 2.56 -7.67
CA ARG A 188 -2.80 3.82 -6.93
C ARG A 188 -3.68 3.81 -5.70
N ALA A 189 -3.11 4.14 -4.55
CA ALA A 189 -3.85 4.27 -3.31
C ALA A 189 -3.24 5.35 -2.44
N GLY A 190 -4.08 6.09 -1.72
CA GLY A 190 -3.67 7.15 -0.80
C GLY A 190 -3.94 6.81 0.65
N ASN A 191 -3.22 7.46 1.54
CA ASN A 191 -3.41 7.54 3.00
C ASN A 191 -3.84 6.22 3.66
N VAL A 192 -3.06 5.18 3.41
CA VAL A 192 -3.29 3.83 3.92
C VAL A 192 -2.85 3.77 5.39
N ILE A 193 -3.76 3.41 6.28
CA ILE A 193 -3.57 3.29 7.73
C ILE A 193 -3.88 1.88 8.21
N GLY A 194 -3.24 1.43 9.30
CA GLY A 194 -3.46 0.08 9.85
C GLY A 194 -2.60 -0.16 11.08
N GLY A 195 -2.89 -1.20 11.81
CA GLY A 195 -2.04 -1.66 12.90
C GLY A 195 -0.67 -2.10 12.40
N GLY A 196 0.38 -1.87 13.19
CA GLY A 196 1.74 -2.27 12.84
C GLY A 196 2.49 -1.32 11.90
N ASP A 197 2.04 -0.08 11.74
CA ASP A 197 2.82 0.99 11.13
C ASP A 197 3.54 1.80 12.22
N TRP A 198 4.86 1.86 12.17
CA TRP A 198 5.70 2.66 13.06
C TRP A 198 6.53 3.70 12.31
N ALA A 199 6.24 3.94 11.03
CA ALA A 199 6.98 4.94 10.27
C ALA A 199 6.87 6.33 10.89
N VAL A 200 7.98 7.06 10.86
CA VAL A 200 8.03 8.46 11.31
C VAL A 200 7.33 9.37 10.32
N ASP A 201 6.90 10.53 10.77
CA ASP A 201 6.23 11.55 9.94
C ASP A 201 4.91 11.08 9.30
N ARG A 202 4.27 10.07 9.88
CA ARG A 202 2.91 9.62 9.53
C ARG A 202 1.95 9.89 10.67
N LEU A 203 0.77 10.41 10.35
CA LEU A 203 -0.22 10.88 11.32
C LEU A 203 -0.57 9.82 12.37
N VAL A 204 -1.07 8.65 11.95
CA VAL A 204 -1.55 7.61 12.89
C VAL A 204 -0.43 7.05 13.75
N PRO A 205 0.74 6.67 13.24
CA PRO A 205 1.90 6.30 14.06
C PRO A 205 2.32 7.39 15.05
N ASP A 206 2.32 8.67 14.64
CA ASP A 206 2.70 9.78 15.53
C ASP A 206 1.68 9.97 16.66
N ILE A 207 0.38 9.83 16.36
CA ILE A 207 -0.70 9.85 17.36
C ILE A 207 -0.49 8.73 18.40
N LEU A 208 -0.30 7.50 17.95
CA LEU A 208 -0.16 6.33 18.84
C LEU A 208 1.08 6.47 19.73
N ARG A 209 2.22 6.90 19.17
CA ARG A 209 3.45 7.15 19.95
C ARG A 209 3.27 8.23 21.02
N ALA A 210 2.52 9.30 20.72
CA ALA A 210 2.24 10.35 21.69
C ALA A 210 1.37 9.82 22.83
N PHE A 211 0.33 9.05 22.50
CA PHE A 211 -0.57 8.44 23.49
C PHE A 211 0.13 7.44 24.39
N GLU A 212 1.02 6.58 23.86
CA GLU A 212 1.86 5.69 24.65
C GLU A 212 2.69 6.42 25.72
N ARG A 213 3.15 7.64 25.38
CA ARG A 213 3.98 8.46 26.26
C ARG A 213 3.16 9.35 27.20
N GLY A 214 1.82 9.33 27.10
CA GLY A 214 0.95 10.26 27.84
C GLY A 214 1.18 11.73 27.46
N GLN A 215 1.58 11.99 26.20
CA GLN A 215 1.89 13.32 25.70
C GLN A 215 0.83 13.76 24.68
N PRO A 216 0.55 15.09 24.57
CA PRO A 216 -0.26 15.58 23.48
C PRO A 216 0.37 15.28 22.11
N VAL A 217 -0.43 14.83 21.14
CA VAL A 217 0.07 14.74 19.76
C VAL A 217 0.11 16.11 19.09
N THR A 218 1.20 16.42 18.41
CA THR A 218 1.38 17.68 17.68
C THR A 218 0.92 17.50 16.24
N VAL A 219 -0.06 18.28 15.78
CA VAL A 219 -0.68 18.20 14.45
C VAL A 219 -0.34 19.45 13.63
N ARG A 220 0.30 19.26 12.47
CA ARG A 220 0.78 20.36 11.62
C ARG A 220 -0.32 21.03 10.79
N ASN A 221 -1.12 20.24 10.06
CA ASN A 221 -2.18 20.74 9.18
C ASN A 221 -3.52 20.05 9.50
N PRO A 222 -4.24 20.51 10.53
CA PRO A 222 -5.48 19.88 10.99
C PRO A 222 -6.63 19.97 9.97
N GLN A 223 -6.61 20.93 9.05
CA GLN A 223 -7.66 21.13 8.05
C GLN A 223 -7.45 20.34 6.76
N ALA A 224 -6.27 19.76 6.54
CA ALA A 224 -6.00 18.99 5.33
C ALA A 224 -6.91 17.75 5.24
N THR A 225 -7.60 17.61 4.12
CA THR A 225 -8.47 16.46 3.83
C THR A 225 -7.73 15.42 3.02
N ARG A 226 -7.84 14.15 3.39
CA ARG A 226 -7.18 13.01 2.75
C ARG A 226 -8.13 11.83 2.59
N PRO A 227 -7.91 10.97 1.58
CA PRO A 227 -8.68 9.75 1.37
C PRO A 227 -8.15 8.62 2.26
N TRP A 228 -8.56 8.64 3.54
CA TRP A 228 -8.10 7.66 4.54
C TRP A 228 -8.77 6.31 4.36
N GLN A 229 -7.98 5.23 4.36
CA GLN A 229 -8.51 3.87 4.25
C GLN A 229 -7.67 2.87 5.04
N HIS A 230 -8.33 1.82 5.54
CA HIS A 230 -7.63 0.71 6.18
C HIS A 230 -6.72 -0.02 5.20
N VAL A 231 -5.60 -0.56 5.68
CA VAL A 231 -4.61 -1.24 4.84
C VAL A 231 -5.21 -2.39 4.02
N LEU A 232 -6.19 -3.11 4.55
CA LEU A 232 -6.84 -4.21 3.87
C LEU A 232 -7.68 -3.76 2.65
N GLU A 233 -8.13 -2.50 2.60
CA GLU A 233 -8.86 -1.97 1.46
C GLU A 233 -8.04 -2.02 0.17
N PRO A 234 -6.93 -1.29 0.04
CA PRO A 234 -6.16 -1.35 -1.19
C PRO A 234 -5.52 -2.72 -1.43
N LEU A 235 -5.17 -3.48 -0.36
CA LEU A 235 -4.62 -4.82 -0.53
C LEU A 235 -5.64 -5.77 -1.17
N SER A 236 -6.92 -5.70 -0.80
CA SER A 236 -7.98 -6.47 -1.47
C SER A 236 -8.08 -6.11 -2.95
N GLY A 237 -7.99 -4.81 -3.26
CA GLY A 237 -7.98 -4.32 -4.63
C GLY A 237 -6.78 -4.85 -5.44
N TYR A 238 -5.59 -4.89 -4.85
CA TYR A 238 -4.39 -5.40 -5.53
C TYR A 238 -4.48 -6.90 -5.79
N LEU A 239 -5.02 -7.67 -4.84
CA LEU A 239 -5.26 -9.10 -5.02
C LEU A 239 -6.28 -9.36 -6.12
N SER A 240 -7.44 -8.70 -6.10
CA SER A 240 -8.47 -8.82 -7.13
C SER A 240 -7.93 -8.40 -8.52
N LEU A 241 -7.15 -7.33 -8.59
CA LEU A 241 -6.52 -6.89 -9.84
C LEU A 241 -5.53 -7.92 -10.37
N ALA A 242 -4.70 -8.51 -9.50
CA ALA A 242 -3.74 -9.55 -9.89
C ALA A 242 -4.42 -10.82 -10.41
N GLU A 243 -5.55 -11.24 -9.81
CA GLU A 243 -6.38 -12.33 -10.29
C GLU A 243 -6.89 -12.05 -11.71
N ARG A 244 -7.48 -10.87 -11.93
CA ARG A 244 -8.02 -10.48 -13.23
C ARG A 244 -6.94 -10.35 -14.31
N LEU A 245 -5.78 -9.76 -13.95
CA LEU A 245 -4.63 -9.71 -14.85
C LEU A 245 -4.17 -11.11 -15.29
N HIS A 246 -4.11 -12.04 -14.35
CA HIS A 246 -3.69 -13.41 -14.64
C HIS A 246 -4.70 -14.17 -15.50
N GLN A 247 -6.01 -13.97 -15.26
CA GLN A 247 -7.09 -14.70 -15.91
C GLN A 247 -7.52 -14.08 -17.25
N GLU A 248 -7.60 -12.73 -17.32
CA GLU A 248 -8.17 -11.99 -18.44
C GLU A 248 -7.13 -11.11 -19.18
N GLY A 249 -5.90 -11.07 -18.68
CA GLY A 249 -4.77 -10.46 -19.38
C GLY A 249 -4.94 -8.98 -19.65
N GLN A 250 -4.77 -8.60 -20.92
CA GLN A 250 -4.69 -7.20 -21.36
C GLN A 250 -5.95 -6.37 -21.09
N ALA A 251 -7.12 -7.00 -20.90
CA ALA A 251 -8.34 -6.28 -20.56
C ALA A 251 -8.23 -5.49 -19.23
N PHE A 252 -7.37 -5.94 -18.31
CA PHE A 252 -7.10 -5.31 -17.02
C PHE A 252 -5.72 -4.62 -16.93
N ALA A 253 -4.90 -4.71 -17.97
CA ALA A 253 -3.57 -4.11 -18.04
C ALA A 253 -3.62 -2.58 -18.16
N GLN A 254 -4.04 -1.90 -17.09
CA GLN A 254 -4.29 -0.47 -17.03
C GLN A 254 -3.87 0.07 -15.64
N ALA A 255 -3.99 1.40 -15.46
CA ALA A 255 -3.92 2.01 -14.13
C ALA A 255 -5.26 1.86 -13.40
N TRP A 256 -5.22 1.72 -12.07
CA TRP A 256 -6.38 1.53 -11.20
C TRP A 256 -6.26 2.33 -9.92
N ASN A 257 -7.33 3.04 -9.56
CA ASN A 257 -7.44 3.76 -8.30
C ASN A 257 -8.16 2.92 -7.24
N PHE A 258 -7.60 2.89 -6.03
CA PHE A 258 -8.17 2.26 -4.85
C PHE A 258 -8.24 3.28 -3.72
N GLY A 259 -9.41 3.71 -3.36
CA GLY A 259 -9.66 4.74 -2.35
C GLY A 259 -10.93 4.46 -1.54
N PRO A 260 -11.16 5.20 -0.46
CA PRO A 260 -12.37 5.11 0.33
C PRO A 260 -13.57 5.71 -0.42
N HIS A 261 -14.76 5.53 0.14
CA HIS A 261 -15.91 6.34 -0.25
C HIS A 261 -15.69 7.82 0.10
N ASP A 262 -16.37 8.72 -0.61
CA ASP A 262 -16.26 10.17 -0.39
C ASP A 262 -16.56 10.60 1.05
N ASP A 263 -17.46 9.89 1.72
CA ASP A 263 -17.83 10.15 3.12
C ASP A 263 -16.66 9.91 4.10
N ASP A 264 -15.65 9.15 3.72
CA ASP A 264 -14.46 8.86 4.51
C ASP A 264 -13.27 9.79 4.20
N ALA A 265 -13.44 10.73 3.27
CA ALA A 265 -12.49 11.82 3.04
C ALA A 265 -12.65 12.87 4.14
N LYS A 266 -11.93 12.71 5.25
CA LYS A 266 -12.05 13.54 6.46
C LYS A 266 -10.80 14.40 6.68
N PRO A 267 -10.97 15.58 7.33
CA PRO A 267 -9.84 16.39 7.79
C PRO A 267 -9.00 15.63 8.84
N VAL A 268 -7.70 15.92 8.87
CA VAL A 268 -6.77 15.40 9.88
C VAL A 268 -7.30 15.63 11.30
N LYS A 269 -7.87 16.82 11.59
CA LYS A 269 -8.48 17.15 12.88
C LYS A 269 -9.51 16.10 13.31
N TRP A 270 -10.40 15.70 12.42
CA TRP A 270 -11.45 14.72 12.72
C TRP A 270 -10.86 13.37 13.16
N ILE A 271 -9.79 12.92 12.50
CA ILE A 271 -9.10 11.66 12.82
C ILE A 271 -8.48 11.74 14.21
N VAL A 272 -7.75 12.83 14.49
CA VAL A 272 -7.09 13.02 15.78
C VAL A 272 -8.11 13.05 16.90
N GLU A 273 -9.20 13.84 16.75
CA GLU A 273 -10.27 13.95 17.74
C GLU A 273 -10.95 12.58 17.98
N ARG A 274 -11.19 11.81 16.92
CA ARG A 274 -11.74 10.46 17.03
C ARG A 274 -10.79 9.53 17.79
N MET A 275 -9.51 9.50 17.43
CA MET A 275 -8.52 8.66 18.12
C MET A 275 -8.31 9.07 19.57
N VAL A 276 -8.35 10.37 19.89
CA VAL A 276 -8.33 10.87 21.29
C VAL A 276 -9.53 10.33 22.07
N ALA A 277 -10.73 10.39 21.49
CA ALA A 277 -11.94 9.86 22.13
C ALA A 277 -11.87 8.33 22.33
N ASP A 278 -11.43 7.60 21.31
CA ASP A 278 -11.31 6.13 21.36
C ASP A 278 -10.21 5.66 22.32
N TRP A 279 -9.11 6.44 22.44
CA TRP A 279 -8.03 6.12 23.39
C TRP A 279 -8.42 6.43 24.84
N GLY A 280 -9.05 7.58 25.09
CA GLY A 280 -9.34 8.03 26.44
C GLY A 280 -8.07 8.34 27.26
N GLN A 281 -8.10 8.08 28.57
CA GLN A 281 -6.92 8.16 29.45
C GLN A 281 -6.14 9.49 29.40
N GLY A 282 -6.83 10.63 29.17
CA GLY A 282 -6.19 11.94 29.11
C GLY A 282 -5.44 12.23 27.80
N ALA A 283 -5.64 11.41 26.77
CA ALA A 283 -5.12 11.69 25.43
C ALA A 283 -5.59 13.08 24.93
N SER A 284 -4.70 13.81 24.28
CA SER A 284 -4.99 15.17 23.77
C SER A 284 -4.13 15.47 22.55
N TRP A 285 -4.44 16.58 21.90
CA TRP A 285 -3.65 17.09 20.79
C TRP A 285 -3.47 18.61 20.84
N VAL A 286 -2.42 19.08 20.17
CA VAL A 286 -2.11 20.51 20.01
C VAL A 286 -1.79 20.78 18.54
N GLN A 287 -2.08 22.00 18.09
CA GLN A 287 -1.68 22.42 16.75
C GLN A 287 -0.22 22.88 16.77
N ASP A 288 0.53 22.45 15.75
CA ASP A 288 1.87 22.94 15.51
C ASP A 288 1.81 24.30 14.80
N GLU A 289 2.44 25.30 15.37
CA GLU A 289 2.53 26.67 14.82
C GLU A 289 3.80 26.89 13.97
N GLY A 290 4.62 25.85 13.77
CA GLY A 290 5.87 25.90 13.01
C GLY A 290 5.66 26.08 11.51
N VAL A 291 6.74 26.47 10.81
CA VAL A 291 6.76 26.52 9.34
C VAL A 291 7.14 25.13 8.79
N HIS A 292 6.31 24.60 7.93
CA HIS A 292 6.50 23.28 7.33
C HIS A 292 6.60 23.36 5.81
N PRO A 293 7.26 22.38 5.13
CA PRO A 293 7.18 22.25 3.69
C PRO A 293 5.73 22.15 3.20
N HIS A 294 5.48 22.62 1.98
CA HIS A 294 4.14 22.55 1.39
C HIS A 294 3.63 21.10 1.36
N GLU A 295 2.46 20.88 1.94
CA GLU A 295 1.68 19.65 1.81
C GLU A 295 0.35 20.00 1.17
N ALA A 296 -0.08 19.24 0.15
CA ALA A 296 -1.36 19.47 -0.50
C ALA A 296 -2.51 19.51 0.52
N ASN A 297 -3.47 20.42 0.37
CA ASN A 297 -4.60 20.55 1.28
C ASN A 297 -5.72 19.58 0.93
N TYR A 298 -5.84 19.21 -0.34
CA TYR A 298 -6.93 18.39 -0.83
C TYR A 298 -6.47 17.37 -1.87
N LEU A 299 -6.83 16.12 -1.68
CA LEU A 299 -6.58 15.04 -2.63
C LEU A 299 -7.63 13.95 -2.44
N LYS A 300 -8.29 13.55 -3.52
CA LYS A 300 -9.24 12.44 -3.59
C LYS A 300 -8.99 11.58 -4.82
N LEU A 301 -9.43 10.35 -4.78
CA LEU A 301 -9.45 9.43 -5.93
C LEU A 301 -10.89 9.15 -6.37
N ASP A 302 -11.12 9.15 -7.67
CA ASP A 302 -12.30 8.53 -8.27
C ASP A 302 -12.06 7.02 -8.39
N ILE A 303 -12.91 6.22 -7.77
CA ILE A 303 -12.83 4.76 -7.77
C ILE A 303 -13.90 4.09 -8.66
N SER A 304 -14.64 4.87 -9.43
CA SER A 304 -15.74 4.37 -10.27
C SER A 304 -15.30 3.26 -11.22
N LYS A 305 -14.07 3.33 -11.73
CA LYS A 305 -13.51 2.30 -12.61
C LYS A 305 -13.31 0.97 -11.86
N ALA A 306 -12.75 0.99 -10.66
CA ALA A 306 -12.58 -0.20 -9.83
C ALA A 306 -13.94 -0.81 -9.45
N GLN A 307 -14.92 0.02 -9.10
CA GLN A 307 -16.27 -0.41 -8.78
C GLN A 307 -16.96 -1.09 -9.96
N ASN A 308 -16.92 -0.49 -11.16
CA ASN A 308 -17.70 -0.96 -12.30
C ASN A 308 -17.03 -2.08 -13.10
N ARG A 309 -15.69 -2.12 -13.16
CA ARG A 309 -14.96 -3.07 -13.99
C ARG A 309 -14.30 -4.20 -13.21
N LEU A 310 -13.78 -3.88 -12.01
CA LEU A 310 -13.16 -4.85 -11.12
C LEU A 310 -14.14 -5.41 -10.08
N MET A 311 -15.33 -4.80 -9.97
CA MET A 311 -16.36 -5.09 -8.94
C MET A 311 -15.78 -4.96 -7.52
N TRP A 312 -14.80 -4.06 -7.35
CA TRP A 312 -14.18 -3.77 -6.07
C TRP A 312 -14.81 -2.54 -5.43
N THR A 313 -15.14 -2.61 -4.16
CA THR A 313 -15.59 -1.48 -3.34
C THR A 313 -14.93 -1.56 -1.96
N PRO A 314 -14.62 -0.41 -1.33
CA PRO A 314 -14.16 -0.42 0.06
C PRO A 314 -15.24 -0.99 0.98
N GLN A 315 -14.82 -1.71 2.03
CA GLN A 315 -15.72 -2.46 2.92
C GLN A 315 -15.81 -1.82 4.31
N TRP A 316 -14.69 -1.34 4.85
CA TRP A 316 -14.64 -0.72 6.16
C TRP A 316 -14.65 0.79 6.05
N THR A 317 -15.54 1.42 6.83
CA THR A 317 -15.57 2.88 6.97
C THR A 317 -14.34 3.37 7.75
N LEU A 318 -14.03 4.65 7.67
CA LEU A 318 -12.96 5.26 8.43
C LEU A 318 -13.12 5.08 9.96
N PRO A 319 -14.31 5.24 10.57
CA PRO A 319 -14.52 4.89 11.97
C PRO A 319 -14.09 3.45 12.32
N THR A 320 -14.52 2.48 11.51
CA THR A 320 -14.13 1.07 11.68
C THR A 320 -12.63 0.89 11.57
N ALA A 321 -11.99 1.53 10.57
CA ALA A 321 -10.55 1.47 10.39
C ALA A 321 -9.79 1.97 11.64
N LEU A 322 -10.18 3.11 12.21
CA LEU A 322 -9.55 3.68 13.40
C LEU A 322 -9.76 2.79 14.64
N GLU A 323 -10.94 2.20 14.81
CA GLU A 323 -11.21 1.24 15.86
C GLU A 323 -10.30 0.00 15.76
N LYS A 324 -10.18 -0.59 14.55
CA LYS A 324 -9.29 -1.72 14.30
C LYS A 324 -7.83 -1.41 14.60
N ILE A 325 -7.37 -0.21 14.24
CA ILE A 325 -6.00 0.24 14.51
C ILE A 325 -5.77 0.42 16.01
N THR A 326 -6.68 1.10 16.71
CA THR A 326 -6.56 1.35 18.13
C THR A 326 -6.59 0.03 18.95
N SER A 327 -7.48 -0.89 18.58
CA SER A 327 -7.55 -2.22 19.22
C SER A 327 -6.30 -3.04 18.95
N TRP A 328 -5.78 -3.02 17.71
CA TRP A 328 -4.53 -3.67 17.34
C TRP A 328 -3.36 -3.17 18.18
N HIS A 329 -3.23 -1.86 18.31
CA HIS A 329 -2.12 -1.24 19.03
C HIS A 329 -2.18 -1.52 20.53
N ARG A 330 -3.39 -1.54 21.14
CA ARG A 330 -3.57 -1.95 22.54
C ARG A 330 -3.22 -3.41 22.77
N ALA A 331 -3.58 -4.28 21.84
CA ALA A 331 -3.21 -5.69 21.89
C ALA A 331 -1.69 -5.88 21.82
N TRP A 332 -1.01 -5.11 20.99
CA TRP A 332 0.45 -5.09 20.92
C TRP A 332 1.10 -4.64 22.23
N LEU A 333 0.61 -3.56 22.85
CA LEU A 333 1.06 -3.12 24.17
C LEU A 333 0.83 -4.19 25.25
N ALA A 334 -0.25 -4.96 25.14
CA ALA A 334 -0.57 -6.08 26.00
C ALA A 334 0.21 -7.37 25.65
N ARG A 335 1.14 -7.32 24.68
CA ARG A 335 1.97 -8.44 24.21
C ARG A 335 1.16 -9.66 23.76
N GLN A 336 0.04 -9.43 23.07
CA GLN A 336 -0.73 -10.48 22.46
C GLN A 336 -0.05 -11.03 21.20
N ASP A 337 -0.54 -12.16 20.68
CA ASP A 337 -0.09 -12.73 19.41
C ASP A 337 -0.52 -11.84 18.23
N MET A 338 0.42 -11.07 17.69
CA MET A 338 0.14 -10.12 16.61
C MET A 338 -0.12 -10.80 15.27
N GLN A 339 0.43 -12.00 15.02
CA GLN A 339 0.12 -12.77 13.82
C GLN A 339 -1.34 -13.24 13.85
N ALA A 340 -1.76 -13.82 14.96
CA ALA A 340 -3.15 -14.26 15.12
C ALA A 340 -4.13 -13.10 14.97
N LEU A 341 -3.84 -11.94 15.56
CA LEU A 341 -4.70 -10.75 15.46
C LEU A 341 -4.76 -10.20 14.04
N CYS A 342 -3.65 -10.17 13.30
CA CYS A 342 -3.66 -9.75 11.90
C CYS A 342 -4.49 -10.71 11.05
N LEU A 343 -4.35 -12.03 11.23
CA LEU A 343 -5.12 -13.04 10.52
C LEU A 343 -6.62 -12.95 10.86
N GLU A 344 -6.97 -12.66 12.10
CA GLU A 344 -8.35 -12.39 12.50
C GLU A 344 -8.94 -11.17 11.77
N GLN A 345 -8.22 -10.05 11.70
CA GLN A 345 -8.67 -8.87 10.97
C GLN A 345 -8.83 -9.16 9.46
N ILE A 346 -7.91 -9.91 8.86
CA ILE A 346 -8.02 -10.36 7.47
C ILE A 346 -9.30 -11.21 7.28
N GLN A 347 -9.58 -12.14 8.19
CA GLN A 347 -10.76 -12.98 8.12
C GLN A 347 -12.05 -12.16 8.26
N GLN A 348 -12.11 -11.23 9.22
CA GLN A 348 -13.25 -10.34 9.41
C GLN A 348 -13.48 -9.48 8.17
N TYR A 349 -12.43 -8.92 7.58
CA TYR A 349 -12.51 -8.15 6.34
C TYR A 349 -13.05 -8.99 5.17
N THR A 350 -12.50 -10.19 4.99
CA THR A 350 -12.93 -11.12 3.93
C THR A 350 -14.40 -11.52 4.09
N HIS A 351 -14.85 -11.73 5.32
CA HIS A 351 -16.27 -12.03 5.61
C HIS A 351 -17.19 -10.88 5.19
N THR A 352 -16.82 -9.63 5.52
CA THR A 352 -17.57 -8.43 5.09
C THR A 352 -17.70 -8.35 3.56
N MET A 353 -16.61 -8.71 2.82
CA MET A 353 -16.65 -8.75 1.34
C MET A 353 -17.66 -9.76 0.80
N HIS A 354 -17.90 -10.87 1.51
CA HIS A 354 -18.87 -11.90 1.09
C HIS A 354 -20.31 -11.53 1.46
N GLU A 355 -20.53 -10.81 2.55
CA GLU A 355 -21.87 -10.38 2.98
C GLU A 355 -22.40 -9.22 2.16
N ASN A 356 -21.54 -8.40 1.56
CA ASN A 356 -21.88 -7.25 0.72
C ASN A 356 -21.46 -7.47 -0.74
N PRO A 357 -21.87 -8.57 -1.42
CA PRO A 357 -21.58 -8.74 -2.83
C PRO A 357 -22.43 -7.72 -3.62
N ARG A 358 -21.78 -6.68 -4.15
CA ARG A 358 -22.43 -5.75 -5.09
C ARG A 358 -22.12 -6.14 -6.53
#